data_5b700716b552cdeaaeaae568c0238090
#
_entry.id   5b700716b552cdeaaeaae568c0238090
#
_cell.length_a   1.000
_cell.length_b   1.000
_cell.length_c   1.000
_cell.angle_alpha   90.00
_cell.angle_beta   90.00
_cell.angle_gamma   90.00
#
_symmetry.space_group_name_H-M   'P 1'
#
loop_
_entity.id
_entity.type
_entity.pdbx_description
1 polymer ?
#
loop_
_entity_poly.entity_id
_entity_poly.type
_entity_poly.pdbx_seq_one_letter_code
_entity_poly.pdbx_strand_id
1 'polypeptide(L)'
;PDTTTHTGTEDCEIAVVRYLQKFASSRPAPLLRGYVQLATTVVPGKHVALDNANLNPTVAAAPIRLNGAQVYGVDTPHYLGPTIVATKDRPTRVLFRNLLPTGMAGDLFLPVDTTMMGAGEGPNAMMLDPITKVPMDMATNDGTVLDQVRNPVCGQDPKPASCYSENRAIVHLHGGITPWISDGNPHQWTTPAGDSSDYPKGVSMQNVPDMPDPGPGAQTFFYTNQQSARLLFYHDHAWGITRLNVYAGEAAPYLITDDTEKKLVAPGGALDGVDMGNSGLGHSLTIEDKTFVPDAAKVAHNDPTWNYAKWGGQGNLWTPHVYMPAQNPGAATGNSPFGRWMYGPWFWPPSTDQKYKPIANPYYDPTCDANVQPFCEPAQIPSTPNVSVGMEAFHDTPIVNGTAYPKTTVDPKAYRFRILNAADDRFWNLSWFVADPTTGTMTEVALKKSEVTAAQSDPVVQPTVDQTLSPKGPDWVQIGTDSGFLPTPAVVPAQDVTYITDPTRFDFGNADKHALL
;
A
#
# COMPACT_ATOMS: atom_id res chain seq x y z
N PRO A 1 21.83 -0.55 -11.54
CA PRO A 1 22.74 -0.70 -10.40
C PRO A 1 24.17 -0.33 -10.78
N ASP A 2 24.98 0.01 -9.78
CA ASP A 2 26.41 0.14 -9.90
C ASP A 2 27.04 -1.25 -9.77
N THR A 3 27.92 -1.62 -10.72
CA THR A 3 28.62 -2.92 -10.73
C THR A 3 30.13 -2.76 -10.52
N THR A 4 30.57 -1.54 -10.18
CA THR A 4 32.00 -1.17 -10.10
C THR A 4 32.48 -0.96 -8.67
N THR A 5 31.61 -0.52 -7.77
CA THR A 5 31.96 -0.23 -6.38
C THR A 5 32.33 -1.50 -5.61
N HIS A 6 31.57 -2.57 -5.76
CA HIS A 6 31.91 -3.88 -5.19
C HIS A 6 31.92 -4.94 -6.28
N THR A 7 33.07 -5.53 -6.51
CA THR A 7 33.23 -6.55 -7.55
C THR A 7 32.35 -7.77 -7.27
N GLY A 8 31.55 -8.17 -8.27
CA GLY A 8 30.69 -9.34 -8.19
C GLY A 8 29.30 -9.07 -7.58
N THR A 9 28.99 -7.83 -7.20
CA THR A 9 27.67 -7.42 -6.71
C THR A 9 27.07 -6.31 -7.58
N GLU A 10 25.82 -5.99 -7.29
CA GLU A 10 25.07 -4.87 -7.87
C GLU A 10 24.71 -3.92 -6.75
N ASP A 11 25.19 -2.68 -6.82
CA ASP A 11 24.99 -1.69 -5.77
C ASP A 11 23.89 -0.72 -6.16
N CYS A 12 22.96 -0.46 -5.24
CA CYS A 12 21.86 0.48 -5.39
C CYS A 12 21.81 1.40 -4.18
N GLU A 13 21.70 2.71 -4.41
CA GLU A 13 21.36 3.67 -3.36
C GLU A 13 19.95 4.18 -3.61
N ILE A 14 19.04 3.92 -2.69
CA ILE A 14 17.63 4.30 -2.77
C ILE A 14 17.22 5.10 -1.55
N ALA A 15 16.26 6.00 -1.73
CA ALA A 15 15.71 6.78 -0.64
C ALA A 15 14.19 6.80 -0.70
N VAL A 16 13.55 6.96 0.47
CA VAL A 16 12.15 7.34 0.53
C VAL A 16 12.04 8.87 0.62
N VAL A 17 11.15 9.43 -0.22
CA VAL A 17 10.90 10.88 -0.33
C VAL A 17 9.40 11.14 -0.53
N ARG A 18 8.98 12.41 -0.38
CA ARG A 18 7.62 12.85 -0.73
C ARG A 18 7.62 13.50 -2.11
N TYR A 19 6.61 13.21 -2.91
CA TYR A 19 6.44 13.81 -4.23
C TYR A 19 4.96 13.91 -4.62
N LEU A 20 4.66 14.65 -5.67
CA LEU A 20 3.31 14.77 -6.23
C LEU A 20 3.27 14.06 -7.58
N GLN A 21 2.25 13.25 -7.80
CA GLN A 21 2.04 12.60 -9.09
C GLN A 21 0.57 12.45 -9.43
N LYS A 22 0.22 12.68 -10.70
CA LYS A 22 -1.13 12.42 -11.21
C LYS A 22 -1.30 10.95 -11.55
N PHE A 23 -2.38 10.35 -11.07
CA PHE A 23 -2.83 9.02 -11.53
C PHE A 23 -3.79 9.09 -12.72
N ALA A 24 -4.41 10.24 -12.96
CA ALA A 24 -5.27 10.51 -14.11
C ALA A 24 -5.13 11.97 -14.55
N SER A 25 -5.29 12.22 -15.85
CA SER A 25 -5.18 13.59 -16.40
C SER A 25 -6.25 14.56 -15.86
N SER A 26 -7.43 14.03 -15.51
CA SER A 26 -8.58 14.79 -15.04
C SER A 26 -8.56 15.10 -13.53
N ARG A 27 -7.58 14.62 -12.78
CA ARG A 27 -7.50 14.80 -11.32
C ARG A 27 -6.26 15.58 -10.88
N PRO A 28 -6.32 16.25 -9.73
CA PRO A 28 -5.12 16.79 -9.09
C PRO A 28 -4.08 15.70 -8.83
N ALA A 29 -2.83 16.09 -8.63
CA ALA A 29 -1.77 15.20 -8.20
C ALA A 29 -1.83 15.03 -6.68
N PRO A 30 -2.13 13.85 -6.13
CA PRO A 30 -2.02 13.60 -4.70
C PRO A 30 -0.57 13.67 -4.24
N LEU A 31 -0.39 13.93 -2.94
CA LEU A 31 0.87 13.73 -2.26
C LEU A 31 1.09 12.23 -2.08
N LEU A 32 2.32 11.78 -2.33
CA LEU A 32 2.76 10.40 -2.20
C LEU A 32 4.06 10.35 -1.40
N ARG A 33 4.35 9.18 -0.85
CA ARG A 33 5.68 8.74 -0.43
C ARG A 33 6.12 7.63 -1.36
N GLY A 34 7.41 7.51 -1.60
CA GLY A 34 7.90 6.38 -2.38
C GLY A 34 9.40 6.43 -2.57
N TYR A 35 9.89 5.36 -3.14
CA TYR A 35 11.32 5.16 -3.34
C TYR A 35 11.82 5.90 -4.58
N VAL A 36 13.04 6.38 -4.50
CA VAL A 36 13.78 6.98 -5.61
C VAL A 36 15.21 6.48 -5.58
N GLN A 37 15.78 6.18 -6.74
CA GLN A 37 17.20 5.89 -6.84
C GLN A 37 18.00 7.18 -6.78
N LEU A 38 18.98 7.23 -5.87
CA LEU A 38 19.86 8.39 -5.76
C LEU A 38 20.93 8.39 -6.84
N ALA A 39 21.23 9.58 -7.34
CA ALA A 39 22.32 9.78 -8.26
C ALA A 39 23.65 9.70 -7.50
N THR A 40 24.55 8.88 -8.00
CA THR A 40 25.93 8.73 -7.51
C THR A 40 26.91 9.20 -8.59
N THR A 41 28.19 9.21 -8.27
CA THR A 41 29.22 9.53 -9.27
C THR A 41 29.35 8.46 -10.36
N VAL A 42 28.82 7.27 -10.11
CA VAL A 42 28.96 6.09 -10.99
C VAL A 42 27.67 5.81 -11.76
N VAL A 43 26.52 5.99 -11.13
CA VAL A 43 25.22 5.69 -11.75
C VAL A 43 24.80 6.85 -12.64
N PRO A 44 24.70 6.68 -13.97
CA PRO A 44 24.25 7.73 -14.87
C PRO A 44 22.76 8.02 -14.67
N GLY A 45 22.36 9.26 -14.92
CA GLY A 45 20.95 9.67 -14.83
C GLY A 45 20.75 11.14 -15.19
N LYS A 46 19.50 11.61 -15.06
CA LYS A 46 19.14 13.01 -15.30
C LYS A 46 19.63 13.95 -14.20
N HIS A 47 20.01 13.42 -13.04
CA HIS A 47 20.47 14.18 -11.86
C HIS A 47 19.47 15.27 -11.45
N VAL A 48 18.23 14.85 -11.19
CA VAL A 48 17.15 15.74 -10.76
C VAL A 48 17.32 16.09 -9.29
N ALA A 49 17.34 17.37 -8.95
CA ALA A 49 17.36 17.82 -7.56
C ALA A 49 16.10 17.31 -6.83
N LEU A 50 16.28 16.70 -5.67
CA LEU A 50 15.18 16.14 -4.88
C LEU A 50 14.70 17.14 -3.85
N ASP A 51 13.38 17.29 -3.80
CA ASP A 51 12.66 18.12 -2.83
C ASP A 51 11.53 17.32 -2.24
N ASN A 52 11.25 17.49 -0.94
CA ASN A 52 10.05 16.94 -0.32
C ASN A 52 8.84 17.82 -0.61
N ALA A 53 7.91 17.28 -1.36
CA ALA A 53 6.64 17.94 -1.68
C ALA A 53 5.75 18.10 -0.43
N ASN A 54 4.86 19.10 -0.48
CA ASN A 54 3.91 19.40 0.57
C ASN A 54 2.49 18.99 0.14
N LEU A 55 1.64 18.70 1.12
CA LEU A 55 0.23 18.40 0.91
C LEU A 55 -0.49 19.58 0.23
N ASN A 56 -0.15 20.80 0.62
CA ASN A 56 -0.61 22.00 -0.07
C ASN A 56 0.37 22.33 -1.22
N PRO A 57 -0.03 22.18 -2.49
CA PRO A 57 0.86 22.42 -3.63
C PRO A 57 1.27 23.88 -3.82
N THR A 58 0.64 24.83 -3.09
CA THR A 58 1.04 26.24 -3.10
C THR A 58 2.22 26.52 -2.18
N VAL A 59 2.55 25.61 -1.28
CA VAL A 59 3.73 25.68 -0.41
C VAL A 59 4.92 25.08 -1.17
N ALA A 60 6.00 25.85 -1.24
CA ALA A 60 7.21 25.38 -1.91
C ALA A 60 7.72 24.08 -1.31
N ALA A 61 8.13 23.15 -2.17
CA ALA A 61 8.77 21.93 -1.75
C ALA A 61 10.09 22.24 -1.01
N ALA A 62 10.41 21.44 0.00
CA ALA A 62 11.63 21.62 0.78
C ALA A 62 12.80 20.85 0.16
N PRO A 63 13.93 21.52 -0.15
CA PRO A 63 15.11 20.87 -0.70
C PRO A 63 15.64 19.76 0.23
N ILE A 64 15.91 18.59 -0.31
CA ILE A 64 16.50 17.48 0.44
C ILE A 64 18.02 17.64 0.45
N ARG A 65 18.60 17.64 1.66
CA ARG A 65 20.04 17.81 1.85
C ARG A 65 20.63 16.69 2.71
N LEU A 66 21.81 16.23 2.31
CA LEU A 66 22.67 15.36 3.11
C LEU A 66 23.98 16.10 3.37
N ASN A 67 24.34 16.24 4.65
CA ASN A 67 25.54 16.95 5.07
C ASN A 67 25.66 18.37 4.45
N GLY A 68 24.50 19.05 4.30
CA GLY A 68 24.41 20.38 3.71
C GLY A 68 24.36 20.42 2.18
N ALA A 69 24.70 19.35 1.48
CA ALA A 69 24.65 19.25 0.03
C ALA A 69 23.26 18.87 -0.49
N GLN A 70 22.85 19.41 -1.62
CA GLN A 70 21.62 19.02 -2.33
C GLN A 70 21.70 17.56 -2.76
N VAL A 71 20.64 16.80 -2.53
CA VAL A 71 20.51 15.41 -2.99
C VAL A 71 19.87 15.38 -4.37
N TYR A 72 20.35 14.50 -5.22
CA TYR A 72 19.84 14.30 -6.58
C TYR A 72 19.36 12.87 -6.79
N GLY A 73 18.24 12.74 -7.47
CA GLY A 73 17.75 11.46 -7.97
C GLY A 73 18.29 11.15 -9.37
N VAL A 74 18.41 9.88 -9.71
CA VAL A 74 18.71 9.42 -11.07
C VAL A 74 17.65 9.94 -12.05
N ASP A 75 16.40 9.98 -11.62
CA ASP A 75 15.26 10.56 -12.34
C ASP A 75 14.31 11.26 -11.36
N THR A 76 13.28 11.88 -11.89
CA THR A 76 12.18 12.44 -11.11
C THR A 76 11.48 11.34 -10.33
N PRO A 77 11.18 11.53 -9.04
CA PRO A 77 10.40 10.57 -8.27
C PRO A 77 9.07 10.27 -8.96
N HIS A 78 8.73 9.01 -9.07
CA HIS A 78 7.48 8.56 -9.67
C HIS A 78 6.96 7.30 -8.97
N TYR A 79 5.70 7.09 -9.09
CA TYR A 79 5.01 5.91 -8.57
C TYR A 79 5.29 4.71 -9.49
N LEU A 80 5.65 3.72 -9.04
CA LEU A 80 6.14 2.79 -8.06
C LEU A 80 7.70 2.80 -7.94
N GLY A 81 8.34 3.92 -7.87
CA GLY A 81 9.79 3.97 -7.67
C GLY A 81 10.62 3.28 -8.75
N PRO A 82 11.92 3.07 -8.49
CA PRO A 82 12.81 2.38 -9.42
C PRO A 82 12.58 0.86 -9.37
N THR A 83 12.40 0.24 -10.54
CA THR A 83 12.49 -1.21 -10.65
C THR A 83 13.93 -1.64 -10.48
N ILE A 84 14.22 -2.46 -9.48
CA ILE A 84 15.53 -3.09 -9.35
C ILE A 84 15.56 -4.34 -10.23
N VAL A 85 16.52 -4.42 -11.15
CA VAL A 85 16.74 -5.59 -12.00
C VAL A 85 18.00 -6.27 -11.53
N ALA A 86 17.85 -7.47 -11.00
CA ALA A 86 18.93 -8.29 -10.44
C ALA A 86 19.18 -9.56 -11.27
N THR A 87 20.37 -10.09 -11.16
CA THR A 87 20.75 -11.35 -11.79
C THR A 87 20.84 -12.45 -10.74
N LYS A 88 20.28 -13.62 -11.03
CA LYS A 88 20.39 -14.78 -10.15
C LYS A 88 21.84 -15.05 -9.76
N ASP A 89 22.05 -15.39 -8.49
CA ASP A 89 23.35 -15.69 -7.88
C ASP A 89 24.36 -14.52 -7.91
N ARG A 90 23.93 -13.33 -8.29
CA ARG A 90 24.69 -12.09 -8.16
C ARG A 90 24.03 -11.22 -7.10
N PRO A 91 24.64 -11.04 -5.92
CA PRO A 91 24.02 -10.30 -4.84
C PRO A 91 23.79 -8.83 -5.17
N THR A 92 22.69 -8.27 -4.64
CA THR A 92 22.42 -6.84 -4.67
C THR A 92 22.69 -6.24 -3.29
N ARG A 93 23.50 -5.18 -3.25
CA ARG A 93 23.74 -4.34 -2.06
C ARG A 93 22.89 -3.11 -2.15
N VAL A 94 22.09 -2.85 -1.13
CA VAL A 94 21.23 -1.68 -1.09
C VAL A 94 21.63 -0.79 0.07
N LEU A 95 21.90 0.47 -0.21
CA LEU A 95 21.93 1.54 0.77
C LEU A 95 20.58 2.26 0.74
N PHE A 96 19.81 2.09 1.80
CA PHE A 96 18.52 2.77 1.98
C PHE A 96 18.70 4.02 2.83
N ARG A 97 18.05 5.13 2.43
CA ARG A 97 17.98 6.38 3.19
C ARG A 97 16.55 6.82 3.40
N ASN A 98 16.22 7.12 4.63
CA ASN A 98 14.98 7.81 4.96
C ASN A 98 15.22 9.33 4.86
N LEU A 99 14.75 9.92 3.77
CA LEU A 99 14.88 11.36 3.49
C LEU A 99 13.54 12.11 3.62
N LEU A 100 12.60 11.54 4.35
CA LEU A 100 11.36 12.22 4.71
C LEU A 100 11.66 13.41 5.64
N PRO A 101 10.75 14.38 5.75
CA PRO A 101 10.88 15.43 6.76
C PRO A 101 10.91 14.87 8.19
N THR A 102 11.58 15.59 9.09
CA THR A 102 11.62 15.26 10.53
C THR A 102 10.37 15.78 11.25
N GLY A 103 10.06 15.17 12.41
CA GLY A 103 8.94 15.52 13.26
C GLY A 103 7.60 15.48 12.54
N MET A 104 6.63 16.26 12.98
CA MET A 104 5.28 16.29 12.40
C MET A 104 5.23 16.68 10.92
N ALA A 105 6.21 17.43 10.43
CA ALA A 105 6.32 17.68 9.00
C ALA A 105 6.51 16.38 8.19
N GLY A 106 7.00 15.33 8.83
CA GLY A 106 7.17 14.00 8.28
C GLY A 106 5.98 13.05 8.49
N ASP A 107 4.96 13.44 9.22
CA ASP A 107 3.80 12.59 9.48
C ASP A 107 3.08 12.18 8.19
N LEU A 108 2.37 11.07 8.25
CA LEU A 108 1.54 10.60 7.15
C LEU A 108 0.40 11.60 6.85
N PHE A 109 0.13 11.75 5.59
CA PHE A 109 -1.02 12.51 5.06
C PHE A 109 -2.25 11.60 4.90
N LEU A 110 -2.34 10.60 5.75
CA LEU A 110 -3.42 9.62 5.87
C LEU A 110 -3.77 9.46 7.35
N PRO A 111 -5.01 9.09 7.68
CA PRO A 111 -5.37 8.78 9.05
C PRO A 111 -4.55 7.62 9.60
N VAL A 112 -3.87 7.85 10.72
CA VAL A 112 -3.17 6.80 11.48
C VAL A 112 -3.95 6.54 12.74
N ASP A 113 -4.32 5.29 12.97
CA ASP A 113 -4.94 4.86 14.22
C ASP A 113 -3.85 4.65 15.28
N THR A 114 -3.65 5.65 16.13
CA THR A 114 -2.63 5.61 17.19
C THR A 114 -2.97 4.64 18.33
N THR A 115 -4.13 4.00 18.28
CA THR A 115 -4.50 2.93 19.22
C THR A 115 -4.01 1.56 18.76
N MET A 116 -3.58 1.45 17.50
CA MET A 116 -2.97 0.24 16.98
C MET A 116 -1.57 0.05 17.56
N MET A 117 -1.25 -1.19 17.89
CA MET A 117 0.09 -1.55 18.36
C MET A 117 1.14 -1.15 17.31
N GLY A 118 2.14 -0.38 17.72
CA GLY A 118 3.19 0.12 16.83
C GLY A 118 2.88 1.44 16.12
N ALA A 119 1.69 2.02 16.30
CA ALA A 119 1.32 3.30 15.67
C ALA A 119 1.11 4.45 16.67
N GLY A 120 0.98 4.15 17.96
CA GLY A 120 0.80 5.12 19.05
C GLY A 120 2.03 5.28 19.92
N GLU A 121 1.82 5.19 21.25
CA GLU A 121 2.91 5.23 22.21
C GLU A 121 3.83 4.02 22.09
N GLY A 122 5.11 4.28 22.21
CA GLY A 122 6.14 3.24 22.22
C GLY A 122 6.37 2.63 23.60
N PRO A 123 7.24 1.62 23.72
CA PRO A 123 7.43 0.85 24.95
C PRO A 123 8.04 1.65 26.13
N ASN A 124 8.64 2.80 25.86
CA ASN A 124 9.15 3.67 26.92
C ASN A 124 8.07 4.62 27.48
N ALA A 125 6.92 4.72 26.85
CA ALA A 125 5.78 5.37 27.44
C ALA A 125 5.34 4.51 28.62
N MET A 126 5.75 4.87 29.81
CA MET A 126 5.28 4.22 31.02
C MET A 126 3.82 4.58 31.21
N MET A 127 2.95 3.69 30.79
CA MET A 127 1.54 3.78 31.11
C MET A 127 1.43 3.51 32.62
N LEU A 128 1.16 4.55 33.34
CA LEU A 128 0.96 4.46 34.77
C LEU A 128 -0.52 4.29 35.05
N ASP A 129 -0.87 3.36 35.90
CA ASP A 129 -2.21 3.31 36.47
C ASP A 129 -2.61 4.71 36.95
N PRO A 130 -3.73 5.26 36.51
CA PRO A 130 -4.11 6.64 36.82
C PRO A 130 -4.31 6.90 38.32
N ILE A 131 -4.57 5.85 39.12
CA ILE A 131 -4.80 5.93 40.55
C ILE A 131 -3.52 5.62 41.32
N THR A 132 -2.93 4.46 41.06
CA THR A 132 -1.78 3.95 41.85
C THR A 132 -0.44 4.47 41.35
N LYS A 133 -0.37 5.03 40.13
CA LYS A 133 0.88 5.47 39.46
C LYS A 133 1.92 4.37 39.30
N VAL A 134 1.51 3.12 39.36
CA VAL A 134 2.36 1.97 39.09
C VAL A 134 2.38 1.68 37.62
N PRO A 135 3.52 1.30 37.00
CA PRO A 135 3.60 0.86 35.63
C PRO A 135 2.64 -0.33 35.38
N MET A 136 1.83 -0.21 34.34
CA MET A 136 0.86 -1.24 33.98
C MET A 136 1.43 -2.14 32.89
N ASP A 137 1.23 -3.44 33.08
CA ASP A 137 1.53 -4.40 32.04
C ASP A 137 0.45 -4.33 30.95
N MET A 138 0.85 -3.95 29.76
CA MET A 138 -0.05 -3.91 28.59
C MET A 138 -0.66 -5.28 28.25
N ALA A 139 -0.02 -6.38 28.67
CA ALA A 139 -0.54 -7.72 28.46
C ALA A 139 -1.77 -8.04 29.33
N THR A 140 -2.02 -7.28 30.38
CA THR A 140 -3.17 -7.45 31.28
C THR A 140 -4.30 -6.47 31.02
N ASN A 141 -4.25 -5.77 29.88
CA ASN A 141 -5.25 -4.78 29.53
C ASN A 141 -6.61 -5.46 29.26
N ASP A 142 -7.49 -5.38 30.25
CA ASP A 142 -8.86 -5.88 30.15
C ASP A 142 -9.83 -4.87 29.49
N GLY A 143 -9.29 -3.81 28.88
CA GLY A 143 -10.06 -2.77 28.24
C GLY A 143 -10.66 -1.72 29.19
N THR A 144 -10.53 -1.91 30.51
CA THR A 144 -11.11 -0.96 31.48
C THR A 144 -10.14 0.17 31.86
N VAL A 145 -8.84 -0.07 31.73
CA VAL A 145 -7.81 0.84 32.23
C VAL A 145 -7.19 1.70 31.12
N LEU A 146 -7.20 1.22 29.90
CA LEU A 146 -6.60 1.90 28.75
C LEU A 146 -7.64 2.07 27.66
N ASP A 147 -8.28 3.20 27.66
CA ASP A 147 -8.98 3.66 26.48
C ASP A 147 -7.95 4.09 25.42
N GLN A 148 -7.28 3.09 24.84
CA GLN A 148 -6.30 3.30 23.76
C GLN A 148 -6.94 3.85 22.50
N VAL A 149 -8.24 3.72 22.42
CA VAL A 149 -9.07 4.22 21.33
C VAL A 149 -8.96 5.73 21.18
N ARG A 150 -8.81 6.42 22.29
CA ARG A 150 -8.70 7.87 22.32
C ARG A 150 -7.30 8.36 22.51
N ASN A 151 -6.29 7.53 22.36
CA ASN A 151 -4.93 7.97 22.70
C ASN A 151 -4.64 9.37 22.12
N PRO A 152 -5.09 10.44 22.80
CA PRO A 152 -4.94 11.80 22.30
C PRO A 152 -3.49 12.28 22.43
N VAL A 153 -2.67 11.53 23.18
CA VAL A 153 -1.28 11.90 23.47
C VAL A 153 -0.48 11.96 22.17
N CYS A 154 -0.59 10.93 21.33
CA CYS A 154 0.17 10.90 20.08
C CYS A 154 -0.40 11.79 18.96
N GLY A 155 -1.56 12.37 19.16
CA GLY A 155 -2.15 13.37 18.27
C GLY A 155 -1.79 14.82 18.60
N GLN A 156 -1.06 15.08 19.68
CA GLN A 156 -0.67 16.42 20.11
C GLN A 156 0.37 17.07 19.19
N ASP A 157 0.40 18.40 19.20
CA ASP A 157 1.43 19.21 18.55
C ASP A 157 2.13 20.10 19.60
N PRO A 158 3.42 19.90 19.89
CA PRO A 158 4.31 18.87 19.32
C PRO A 158 3.94 17.45 19.77
N LYS A 159 4.11 16.46 18.87
CA LYS A 159 3.95 15.05 19.21
C LYS A 159 5.02 14.65 20.25
N PRO A 160 4.64 13.98 21.36
CA PRO A 160 5.61 13.48 22.33
C PRO A 160 6.65 12.54 21.71
N ALA A 161 7.89 12.67 22.13
CA ALA A 161 8.98 11.80 21.66
C ALA A 161 8.77 10.32 21.99
N SER A 162 7.97 10.02 23.02
CA SER A 162 7.54 8.67 23.41
C SER A 162 6.55 8.03 22.47
N CYS A 163 6.01 8.76 21.50
CA CYS A 163 5.17 8.21 20.46
C CYS A 163 6.01 7.77 19.27
N TYR A 164 5.60 6.68 18.64
CA TYR A 164 6.19 6.29 17.36
C TYR A 164 5.93 7.38 16.31
N SER A 165 6.98 7.81 15.64
CA SER A 165 6.85 8.80 14.56
C SER A 165 6.32 8.15 13.29
N GLU A 166 5.53 8.89 12.52
CA GLU A 166 4.89 8.38 11.31
C GLU A 166 5.79 8.46 10.06
N ASN A 167 6.99 9.01 10.21
CA ASN A 167 8.02 9.08 9.17
C ASN A 167 9.02 7.92 9.21
N ARG A 168 8.69 6.84 9.95
CA ARG A 168 9.48 5.61 9.96
C ARG A 168 9.35 4.90 8.63
N ALA A 169 10.44 4.35 8.14
CA ALA A 169 10.45 3.58 6.91
C ALA A 169 11.53 2.52 6.91
N ILE A 170 11.34 1.50 6.09
CA ILE A 170 12.26 0.38 5.89
C ILE A 170 12.09 -0.15 4.45
N VAL A 171 12.98 -1.02 4.02
CA VAL A 171 12.83 -1.78 2.77
C VAL A 171 12.81 -3.27 3.09
N HIS A 172 11.72 -3.94 2.75
CA HIS A 172 11.58 -5.39 2.79
C HIS A 172 11.48 -5.93 1.35
N LEU A 173 12.31 -6.90 0.99
CA LEU A 173 12.18 -7.61 -0.29
C LEU A 173 11.17 -8.74 -0.14
N HIS A 174 9.92 -8.49 -0.54
CA HIS A 174 8.82 -9.42 -0.39
C HIS A 174 9.02 -10.69 -1.22
N GLY A 175 9.09 -11.83 -0.52
CA GLY A 175 9.34 -13.13 -1.14
C GLY A 175 10.81 -13.38 -1.50
N GLY A 176 11.72 -12.48 -1.13
CA GLY A 176 13.16 -12.66 -1.32
C GLY A 176 13.76 -13.66 -0.32
N ILE A 177 14.76 -14.41 -0.75
CA ILE A 177 15.62 -15.19 0.16
C ILE A 177 16.72 -14.24 0.64
N THR A 178 16.55 -13.70 1.84
CA THR A 178 17.45 -12.70 2.42
C THR A 178 18.00 -13.17 3.77
N PRO A 179 19.24 -12.77 4.14
CA PRO A 179 19.69 -12.89 5.52
C PRO A 179 18.79 -12.08 6.46
N TRP A 180 18.61 -12.53 7.69
CA TRP A 180 17.71 -11.87 8.64
C TRP A 180 18.03 -10.37 8.88
N ILE A 181 19.31 -9.98 8.85
CA ILE A 181 19.74 -8.57 9.01
C ILE A 181 19.32 -7.68 7.83
N SER A 182 19.05 -8.30 6.68
CA SER A 182 18.64 -7.64 5.44
C SER A 182 17.19 -7.96 5.07
N ASP A 183 16.42 -8.56 5.97
CA ASP A 183 15.04 -8.91 5.71
C ASP A 183 14.12 -7.68 5.66
N GLY A 184 14.45 -6.64 6.42
CA GLY A 184 13.56 -5.48 6.56
C GLY A 184 12.32 -5.83 7.38
N ASN A 185 12.48 -6.65 8.43
CA ASN A 185 11.36 -7.03 9.30
C ASN A 185 10.75 -5.80 10.03
N PRO A 186 9.55 -5.93 10.63
CA PRO A 186 8.85 -4.80 11.24
C PRO A 186 9.64 -4.00 12.27
N HIS A 187 10.66 -4.58 12.87
CA HIS A 187 11.48 -3.92 13.89
C HIS A 187 12.88 -3.49 13.39
N GLN A 188 13.04 -3.32 12.07
CA GLN A 188 14.28 -2.84 11.43
C GLN A 188 14.16 -1.44 10.83
N TRP A 189 13.05 -0.75 11.05
CA TRP A 189 12.80 0.58 10.51
C TRP A 189 13.78 1.64 11.00
N THR A 190 13.90 2.75 10.28
CA THR A 190 14.63 3.96 10.68
C THR A 190 13.78 5.22 10.46
N THR A 191 13.97 6.23 11.30
CA THR A 191 13.45 7.59 11.08
C THR A 191 14.44 8.41 10.25
N PRO A 192 14.05 9.57 9.70
CA PRO A 192 15.01 10.51 9.12
C PRO A 192 16.11 10.91 10.11
N ALA A 193 17.30 11.19 9.61
CA ALA A 193 18.39 11.68 10.43
C ALA A 193 18.02 12.99 11.13
N GLY A 194 18.23 13.06 12.45
CA GLY A 194 17.91 14.24 13.25
C GLY A 194 16.45 14.32 13.72
N ASP A 195 15.67 13.28 13.52
CA ASP A 195 14.33 13.19 14.10
C ASP A 195 14.38 13.13 15.63
N SER A 196 13.41 13.76 16.30
CA SER A 196 13.39 13.89 17.77
C SER A 196 12.71 12.71 18.49
N SER A 197 12.41 11.64 17.80
CA SER A 197 11.79 10.44 18.38
C SER A 197 12.71 9.73 19.37
N ASP A 198 12.14 9.21 20.47
CA ASP A 198 12.83 8.27 21.38
C ASP A 198 13.16 6.94 20.67
N TYR A 199 12.56 6.70 19.53
CA TYR A 199 12.72 5.49 18.73
C TYR A 199 13.24 5.83 17.31
N PRO A 200 14.51 6.27 17.17
CA PRO A 200 15.06 6.66 15.86
C PRO A 200 15.30 5.45 14.95
N LYS A 201 15.28 4.25 15.51
CA LYS A 201 15.42 2.97 14.78
C LYS A 201 14.73 1.83 15.50
N GLY A 202 14.29 0.83 14.77
CA GLY A 202 13.75 -0.41 15.32
C GLY A 202 14.81 -1.22 16.07
N VAL A 203 14.36 -1.99 17.07
CA VAL A 203 15.24 -2.72 18.01
C VAL A 203 16.10 -3.80 17.36
N SER A 204 15.72 -4.31 16.19
CA SER A 204 16.49 -5.32 15.45
C SER A 204 17.23 -4.75 14.24
N MET A 205 17.24 -3.42 14.07
CA MET A 205 17.94 -2.77 12.96
C MET A 205 19.44 -3.01 13.07
N GLN A 206 20.02 -3.56 12.02
CA GLN A 206 21.45 -3.77 11.86
C GLN A 206 21.90 -3.49 10.44
N ASN A 207 23.11 -3.00 10.29
CA ASN A 207 23.75 -2.84 8.99
C ASN A 207 24.52 -4.11 8.58
N VAL A 208 24.70 -4.32 7.30
CA VAL A 208 25.51 -5.40 6.73
C VAL A 208 26.96 -5.20 7.18
N PRO A 209 27.61 -6.22 7.78
CA PRO A 209 28.92 -6.05 8.44
C PRO A 209 30.07 -5.61 7.51
N ASP A 210 30.01 -5.96 6.22
CA ASP A 210 31.03 -5.63 5.22
C ASP A 210 30.66 -4.41 4.36
N MET A 211 29.63 -3.67 4.75
CA MET A 211 29.29 -2.37 4.18
C MET A 211 29.60 -1.25 5.16
N PRO A 212 30.05 -0.08 4.69
CA PRO A 212 30.27 1.08 5.57
C PRO A 212 29.00 1.46 6.33
N ASP A 213 29.15 1.86 7.60
CA ASP A 213 28.03 2.39 8.38
C ASP A 213 27.50 3.68 7.72
N PRO A 214 26.26 3.69 7.27
CA PRO A 214 25.68 4.85 6.57
C PRO A 214 25.26 5.99 7.52
N GLY A 215 25.32 5.78 8.84
CA GLY A 215 24.89 6.71 9.86
C GLY A 215 23.38 6.77 10.07
N PRO A 216 22.91 7.72 10.88
CA PRO A 216 21.49 7.89 11.21
C PRO A 216 20.62 8.12 9.98
N GLY A 217 19.39 7.59 10.03
CA GLY A 217 18.42 7.73 8.93
C GLY A 217 18.74 6.87 7.71
N ALA A 218 19.63 5.90 7.84
CA ALA A 218 19.99 5.00 6.74
C ALA A 218 20.26 3.59 7.25
N GLN A 219 20.18 2.61 6.34
CA GLN A 219 20.45 1.21 6.59
C GLN A 219 20.99 0.52 5.35
N THR A 220 21.80 -0.52 5.53
CA THR A 220 22.35 -1.32 4.44
C THR A 220 21.73 -2.69 4.38
N PHE A 221 21.55 -3.21 3.16
CA PHE A 221 20.94 -4.52 2.90
C PHE A 221 21.81 -5.32 1.93
N PHE A 222 21.72 -6.65 2.04
CA PHE A 222 22.37 -7.60 1.16
C PHE A 222 21.36 -8.66 0.71
N TYR A 223 20.99 -8.65 -0.56
CA TYR A 223 20.06 -9.59 -1.16
C TYR A 223 20.84 -10.60 -1.99
N THR A 224 20.72 -11.88 -1.66
CA THR A 224 21.51 -12.95 -2.25
C THR A 224 21.14 -13.30 -3.69
N ASN A 225 19.91 -13.01 -4.09
CA ASN A 225 19.34 -13.30 -5.41
C ASN A 225 19.44 -14.77 -5.86
N GLN A 226 19.44 -15.72 -4.93
CA GLN A 226 19.59 -17.15 -5.22
C GLN A 226 18.35 -17.80 -5.84
N GLN A 227 17.30 -17.03 -6.07
CA GLN A 227 16.03 -17.49 -6.64
C GLN A 227 16.08 -17.48 -8.17
N SER A 228 15.24 -18.34 -8.80
CA SER A 228 15.05 -18.33 -10.26
C SER A 228 14.39 -17.04 -10.74
N ALA A 229 14.48 -16.77 -12.05
CA ALA A 229 13.86 -15.60 -12.68
C ALA A 229 12.38 -15.44 -12.29
N ARG A 230 12.04 -14.29 -11.73
CA ARG A 230 10.69 -13.93 -11.24
C ARG A 230 10.53 -12.43 -11.02
N LEU A 231 9.30 -11.99 -10.94
CA LEU A 231 8.96 -10.65 -10.50
C LEU A 231 8.57 -10.70 -9.01
N LEU A 232 9.31 -10.00 -8.19
CA LEU A 232 9.03 -9.70 -6.79
C LEU A 232 8.73 -8.22 -6.66
N PHE A 233 8.54 -7.74 -5.42
CA PHE A 233 8.52 -6.32 -5.12
C PHE A 233 9.18 -6.07 -3.76
N TYR A 234 9.61 -4.86 -3.53
CA TYR A 234 10.07 -4.39 -2.23
C TYR A 234 9.16 -3.26 -1.75
N HIS A 235 8.92 -3.24 -0.45
CA HIS A 235 7.97 -2.32 0.15
C HIS A 235 8.33 -1.99 1.59
N ASP A 236 7.67 -0.98 2.17
CA ASP A 236 7.81 -0.70 3.59
C ASP A 236 7.26 -1.83 4.46
N HIS A 237 7.90 -2.06 5.59
CA HIS A 237 7.46 -3.03 6.59
C HIS A 237 7.54 -2.49 8.03
N ALA A 238 7.52 -1.17 8.21
CA ALA A 238 7.65 -0.54 9.52
C ALA A 238 6.47 -0.90 10.43
N TRP A 239 6.79 -1.33 11.65
CA TRP A 239 5.82 -1.78 12.64
C TRP A 239 4.66 -0.80 12.84
N GLY A 240 3.43 -1.30 12.71
CA GLY A 240 2.19 -0.55 12.96
C GLY A 240 1.75 0.40 11.84
N ILE A 241 2.56 0.65 10.80
CA ILE A 241 2.20 1.57 9.71
C ILE A 241 2.48 1.03 8.30
N THR A 242 2.90 -0.22 8.17
CA THR A 242 3.24 -0.86 6.89
C THR A 242 2.16 -0.63 5.83
N ARG A 243 0.91 -0.97 6.12
CA ARG A 243 -0.20 -0.83 5.16
C ARG A 243 -0.35 0.61 4.66
N LEU A 244 -0.28 1.59 5.56
CA LEU A 244 -0.43 3.00 5.21
C LEU A 244 0.77 3.54 4.43
N ASN A 245 2.00 3.12 4.75
CA ASN A 245 3.19 3.49 4.00
C ASN A 245 3.15 2.90 2.58
N VAL A 246 2.78 1.62 2.44
CA VAL A 246 2.59 0.98 1.13
C VAL A 246 1.47 1.68 0.35
N TYR A 247 0.34 1.96 0.99
CA TYR A 247 -0.76 2.69 0.38
C TYR A 247 -0.34 4.10 -0.07
N ALA A 248 0.51 4.78 0.69
CA ALA A 248 1.08 6.07 0.33
C ALA A 248 2.05 6.01 -0.86
N GLY A 249 2.52 4.81 -1.25
CA GLY A 249 3.37 4.59 -2.42
C GLY A 249 4.76 3.97 -2.12
N GLU A 250 5.00 3.49 -0.89
CA GLU A 250 6.28 2.85 -0.54
C GLU A 250 6.31 1.37 -0.99
N ALA A 251 6.21 1.17 -2.30
CA ALA A 251 6.36 -0.11 -2.97
C ALA A 251 7.01 0.07 -4.34
N ALA A 252 7.80 -0.91 -4.78
CA ALA A 252 8.39 -0.91 -6.12
C ALA A 252 8.77 -2.32 -6.57
N PRO A 253 8.81 -2.59 -7.90
CA PRO A 253 9.13 -3.90 -8.43
C PRO A 253 10.59 -4.30 -8.24
N TYR A 254 10.81 -5.61 -8.06
CA TYR A 254 12.12 -6.22 -8.03
C TYR A 254 12.13 -7.43 -8.96
N LEU A 255 12.95 -7.39 -10.00
CA LEU A 255 12.99 -8.41 -11.05
C LEU A 255 14.29 -9.20 -10.96
N ILE A 256 14.19 -10.50 -10.76
CA ILE A 256 15.34 -11.40 -10.89
C ILE A 256 15.33 -12.03 -12.28
N THR A 257 16.47 -11.99 -12.97
CA THR A 257 16.70 -12.65 -14.24
C THR A 257 17.67 -13.83 -14.09
N ASP A 258 17.58 -14.84 -14.95
CA ASP A 258 18.48 -15.98 -14.95
C ASP A 258 18.81 -16.50 -16.37
N ASP A 259 19.66 -17.50 -16.45
CA ASP A 259 20.06 -18.08 -17.73
C ASP A 259 18.92 -18.86 -18.42
N THR A 260 17.94 -19.34 -17.66
CA THR A 260 16.75 -19.95 -18.24
C THR A 260 15.95 -18.92 -19.01
N GLU A 261 15.71 -17.77 -18.41
CA GLU A 261 15.02 -16.65 -19.07
C GLU A 261 15.78 -16.19 -20.33
N LYS A 262 17.09 -16.00 -20.21
CA LYS A 262 17.92 -15.60 -21.36
C LYS A 262 17.81 -16.58 -22.54
N LYS A 263 17.76 -17.89 -22.27
CA LYS A 263 17.57 -18.92 -23.30
C LYS A 263 16.18 -18.88 -23.93
N LEU A 264 15.15 -18.61 -23.12
CA LEU A 264 13.77 -18.53 -23.62
C LEU A 264 13.57 -17.36 -24.60
N VAL A 265 14.20 -16.21 -24.31
CA VAL A 265 14.03 -14.98 -25.12
C VAL A 265 15.08 -14.84 -26.24
N ALA A 266 16.12 -15.68 -26.25
CA ALA A 266 17.14 -15.67 -27.30
C ALA A 266 16.56 -16.06 -28.67
N PRO A 267 17.21 -15.66 -29.79
CA PRO A 267 16.84 -16.13 -31.11
C PRO A 267 16.75 -17.67 -31.19
N GLY A 268 15.60 -18.18 -31.66
CA GLY A 268 15.29 -19.62 -31.66
C GLY A 268 14.79 -20.17 -30.31
N GLY A 269 14.68 -19.36 -29.29
CA GLY A 269 14.06 -19.74 -28.01
C GLY A 269 12.54 -19.78 -28.08
N ALA A 270 11.89 -20.32 -27.05
CA ALA A 270 10.43 -20.49 -27.04
C ALA A 270 9.64 -19.15 -27.03
N LEU A 271 10.27 -18.05 -26.65
CA LEU A 271 9.69 -16.71 -26.64
C LEU A 271 10.31 -15.80 -27.72
N ASP A 272 11.01 -16.39 -28.70
CA ASP A 272 11.54 -15.63 -29.83
C ASP A 272 10.37 -15.02 -30.63
N GLY A 273 10.48 -13.74 -30.97
CA GLY A 273 9.42 -12.99 -31.64
C GLY A 273 8.26 -12.49 -30.76
N VAL A 274 8.23 -12.85 -29.50
CA VAL A 274 7.28 -12.28 -28.52
C VAL A 274 7.74 -10.89 -28.11
N ASP A 275 6.81 -9.94 -28.02
CA ASP A 275 7.13 -8.58 -27.57
C ASP A 275 7.47 -8.57 -26.06
N MET A 276 8.70 -8.19 -25.77
CA MET A 276 9.26 -8.12 -24.43
C MET A 276 9.31 -6.69 -23.89
N GLY A 277 8.69 -5.74 -24.56
CA GLY A 277 8.79 -4.33 -24.20
C GLY A 277 10.21 -3.76 -24.36
N ASN A 278 10.36 -2.49 -24.02
CA ASN A 278 11.62 -1.76 -24.18
C ASN A 278 12.76 -2.29 -23.31
N SER A 279 12.43 -2.96 -22.22
CA SER A 279 13.43 -3.57 -21.33
C SER A 279 13.98 -4.91 -21.82
N GLY A 280 13.33 -5.54 -22.80
CA GLY A 280 13.63 -6.90 -23.21
C GLY A 280 13.25 -7.98 -22.19
N LEU A 281 12.56 -7.60 -21.10
CA LEU A 281 12.27 -8.48 -19.97
C LEU A 281 10.78 -8.82 -19.81
N GLY A 282 9.92 -8.27 -20.68
CA GLY A 282 8.46 -8.33 -20.61
C GLY A 282 7.86 -7.03 -20.07
N HIS A 283 6.57 -6.84 -20.35
CA HIS A 283 5.81 -5.70 -19.86
C HIS A 283 5.40 -5.95 -18.41
N SER A 284 6.03 -5.29 -17.46
CA SER A 284 5.66 -5.39 -16.04
C SER A 284 4.41 -4.55 -15.78
N LEU A 285 3.39 -5.18 -15.20
CA LEU A 285 2.14 -4.56 -14.77
C LEU A 285 2.00 -4.77 -13.26
N THR A 286 2.24 -3.73 -12.49
CA THR A 286 1.98 -3.73 -11.06
C THR A 286 0.59 -3.13 -10.84
N ILE A 287 -0.31 -3.95 -10.29
CA ILE A 287 -1.71 -3.60 -10.11
C ILE A 287 -1.95 -3.34 -8.63
N GLU A 288 -2.46 -2.18 -8.32
CA GLU A 288 -2.89 -1.76 -6.99
C GLU A 288 -4.29 -1.19 -7.04
N ASP A 289 -4.85 -0.90 -5.87
CA ASP A 289 -6.11 -0.17 -5.75
C ASP A 289 -5.95 1.03 -4.82
N LYS A 290 -6.57 2.15 -5.18
CA LYS A 290 -6.56 3.41 -4.42
C LYS A 290 -7.96 3.98 -4.35
N THR A 291 -8.19 4.82 -3.36
CA THR A 291 -9.38 5.67 -3.28
C THR A 291 -8.94 7.13 -3.11
N PHE A 292 -9.70 8.04 -3.68
CA PHE A 292 -9.35 9.46 -3.68
C PHE A 292 -10.43 10.29 -3.02
N VAL A 293 -10.02 11.29 -2.24
CA VAL A 293 -10.93 12.24 -1.58
C VAL A 293 -11.87 12.82 -2.63
N PRO A 294 -13.19 12.64 -2.49
CA PRO A 294 -14.18 13.20 -3.40
C PRO A 294 -14.41 14.70 -3.13
N ASP A 295 -15.47 15.26 -3.68
CA ASP A 295 -15.90 16.61 -3.33
C ASP A 295 -16.28 16.73 -1.84
N ALA A 296 -16.19 17.95 -1.31
CA ALA A 296 -16.41 18.23 0.11
C ALA A 296 -17.80 17.82 0.63
N ALA A 297 -18.82 17.88 -0.22
CA ALA A 297 -20.18 17.49 0.19
C ALA A 297 -20.28 15.98 0.44
N LYS A 298 -19.63 15.19 -0.41
CA LYS A 298 -19.56 13.73 -0.22
C LYS A 298 -18.71 13.35 0.98
N VAL A 299 -17.58 14.03 1.20
CA VAL A 299 -16.77 13.79 2.40
C VAL A 299 -17.57 14.10 3.66
N ALA A 300 -18.23 15.26 3.72
CA ALA A 300 -19.04 15.63 4.88
C ALA A 300 -20.16 14.63 5.19
N HIS A 301 -20.65 13.93 4.16
CA HIS A 301 -21.67 12.89 4.33
C HIS A 301 -21.09 11.53 4.74
N ASN A 302 -19.98 11.13 4.13
CA ASN A 302 -19.43 9.78 4.28
C ASN A 302 -18.35 9.69 5.36
N ASP A 303 -17.61 10.77 5.59
CA ASP A 303 -16.52 10.85 6.57
C ASP A 303 -16.44 12.25 7.19
N PRO A 304 -17.37 12.60 8.06
CA PRO A 304 -17.43 13.93 8.67
C PRO A 304 -16.21 14.24 9.56
N THR A 305 -15.38 13.24 9.89
CA THR A 305 -14.19 13.40 10.70
C THR A 305 -12.93 13.69 9.88
N TRP A 306 -13.05 13.74 8.54
CA TRP A 306 -11.92 13.97 7.65
C TRP A 306 -11.27 15.33 7.89
N ASN A 307 -9.99 15.31 8.26
CA ASN A 307 -9.21 16.52 8.49
C ASN A 307 -8.49 16.98 7.22
N TYR A 308 -9.09 17.95 6.53
CA TYR A 308 -8.55 18.49 5.28
C TYR A 308 -7.17 19.12 5.41
N ALA A 309 -6.86 19.72 6.57
CA ALA A 309 -5.57 20.34 6.80
C ALA A 309 -4.45 19.30 6.95
N LYS A 310 -4.78 18.16 7.58
CA LYS A 310 -3.82 17.09 7.87
C LYS A 310 -3.74 16.06 6.74
N TRP A 311 -4.85 15.75 6.06
CA TRP A 311 -4.94 14.65 5.10
C TRP A 311 -5.24 15.11 3.67
N GLY A 312 -5.45 16.39 3.46
CA GLY A 312 -5.69 16.99 2.15
C GLY A 312 -7.14 16.97 1.69
N GLY A 313 -7.37 17.70 0.60
CA GLY A 313 -8.68 17.87 -0.02
C GLY A 313 -8.87 16.96 -1.23
N GLN A 314 -9.85 17.33 -2.05
CA GLN A 314 -10.27 16.59 -3.23
C GLN A 314 -9.08 16.15 -4.10
N GLY A 315 -9.07 14.85 -4.43
CA GLY A 315 -8.07 14.23 -5.28
C GLY A 315 -6.83 13.70 -4.55
N ASN A 316 -6.63 14.00 -3.25
CA ASN A 316 -5.63 13.31 -2.45
C ASN A 316 -6.06 11.88 -2.13
N LEU A 317 -5.13 11.06 -1.66
CA LEU A 317 -5.43 9.70 -1.23
C LEU A 317 -6.42 9.72 -0.06
N TRP A 318 -7.38 8.83 -0.11
CA TRP A 318 -8.38 8.68 0.91
C TRP A 318 -8.30 7.28 1.51
N THR A 319 -8.00 7.20 2.78
CA THR A 319 -8.24 6.01 3.59
C THR A 319 -9.35 6.35 4.57
N PRO A 320 -10.57 5.99 4.26
CA PRO A 320 -11.68 6.26 5.15
C PRO A 320 -11.49 5.44 6.42
N HIS A 321 -11.71 6.11 7.53
CA HIS A 321 -11.63 5.54 8.86
C HIS A 321 -12.98 5.76 9.53
N VAL A 322 -13.78 4.74 9.52
CA VAL A 322 -14.99 4.69 10.34
C VAL A 322 -14.72 3.68 11.43
N TYR A 323 -14.72 4.15 12.66
CA TYR A 323 -14.52 3.26 13.81
C TYR A 323 -15.77 2.45 14.06
N MET A 324 -15.61 1.15 14.12
CA MET A 324 -16.66 0.23 14.49
C MET A 324 -16.40 -0.40 15.84
N PRO A 325 -17.47 -0.72 16.57
CA PRO A 325 -17.30 -1.52 17.75
C PRO A 325 -16.70 -2.84 17.35
N ALA A 326 -15.80 -3.27 18.15
CA ALA A 326 -15.05 -4.47 18.18
C ALA A 326 -15.46 -5.60 17.26
N GLN A 327 -14.47 -6.23 16.69
CA GLN A 327 -14.51 -7.58 16.17
C GLN A 327 -14.98 -8.62 17.20
N ASN A 328 -15.01 -8.26 18.47
CA ASN A 328 -15.45 -9.13 19.53
C ASN A 328 -16.79 -8.66 20.08
N PRO A 329 -17.91 -9.17 19.54
CA PRO A 329 -19.25 -8.81 20.03
C PRO A 329 -19.49 -9.23 21.50
N GLY A 330 -18.62 -10.04 22.09
CA GLY A 330 -18.66 -10.41 23.50
C GLY A 330 -17.96 -9.43 24.43
N ALA A 331 -17.23 -8.44 23.92
CA ALA A 331 -16.61 -7.45 24.76
C ALA A 331 -17.67 -6.46 25.28
N ALA A 332 -17.83 -6.38 26.60
CA ALA A 332 -18.81 -5.51 27.25
C ALA A 332 -18.65 -4.02 26.90
N THR A 333 -17.43 -3.62 26.57
CA THR A 333 -17.09 -2.26 26.16
C THR A 333 -17.26 -2.01 24.67
N GLY A 334 -17.56 -3.03 23.86
CA GLY A 334 -17.54 -2.93 22.41
C GLY A 334 -16.15 -2.76 21.82
N ASN A 335 -15.10 -2.81 22.62
CA ASN A 335 -13.71 -2.65 22.20
C ASN A 335 -13.00 -4.00 22.13
N SER A 336 -12.24 -4.21 21.06
CA SER A 336 -11.30 -5.31 20.99
C SER A 336 -9.92 -4.83 21.39
N PRO A 337 -9.17 -5.54 22.25
CA PRO A 337 -7.78 -5.24 22.50
C PRO A 337 -6.89 -5.41 21.27
N PHE A 338 -7.42 -5.98 20.18
CA PHE A 338 -6.71 -6.20 18.92
C PHE A 338 -6.99 -5.13 17.86
N GLY A 339 -7.62 -4.01 18.24
CA GLY A 339 -7.84 -2.90 17.35
C GLY A 339 -9.28 -2.78 16.87
N ARG A 340 -9.47 -1.85 15.99
CA ARG A 340 -10.75 -1.45 15.44
C ARG A 340 -10.81 -1.71 13.96
N TRP A 341 -12.03 -1.85 13.49
CA TRP A 341 -12.28 -1.94 12.08
C TRP A 341 -12.31 -0.56 11.45
N MET A 342 -11.66 -0.43 10.32
CA MET A 342 -11.77 0.74 9.46
C MET A 342 -12.58 0.38 8.23
N TYR A 343 -13.56 1.21 7.88
CA TYR A 343 -14.36 1.05 6.68
C TYR A 343 -13.95 2.05 5.64
N GLY A 344 -13.96 1.60 4.41
CA GLY A 344 -13.91 2.46 3.27
C GLY A 344 -15.30 3.00 2.89
N PRO A 345 -15.41 4.17 2.22
CA PRO A 345 -16.66 4.74 1.76
C PRO A 345 -17.36 3.91 0.68
N TRP A 346 -16.61 3.08 -0.02
CA TRP A 346 -17.11 2.12 -0.99
C TRP A 346 -17.60 0.85 -0.32
N PHE A 347 -17.15 0.62 0.87
CA PHE A 347 -17.70 -0.43 1.67
C PHE A 347 -19.14 -0.05 1.87
N TRP A 348 -19.99 -0.73 1.14
CA TRP A 348 -21.41 -0.49 1.13
C TRP A 348 -21.86 -0.21 2.51
N PRO A 349 -22.61 0.87 2.60
CA PRO A 349 -22.58 1.63 3.82
C PRO A 349 -22.96 0.70 4.94
N PRO A 350 -22.07 0.48 5.89
CA PRO A 350 -22.36 -0.31 7.07
C PRO A 350 -23.65 0.18 7.73
N SER A 351 -23.93 1.48 7.54
CA SER A 351 -25.15 2.13 7.98
C SER A 351 -26.46 1.64 7.32
N THR A 352 -26.39 0.86 6.26
CA THR A 352 -27.58 0.31 5.61
C THR A 352 -27.87 -1.13 5.95
N ASP A 353 -27.01 -1.79 6.71
CA ASP A 353 -27.37 -3.08 7.30
C ASP A 353 -28.51 -2.89 8.29
N GLN A 354 -29.69 -3.31 7.88
CA GLN A 354 -30.90 -3.17 8.68
C GLN A 354 -30.93 -4.07 9.91
N LYS A 355 -30.05 -5.07 9.95
CA LYS A 355 -29.98 -6.03 11.06
C LYS A 355 -29.26 -5.46 12.28
N TYR A 356 -28.20 -4.69 12.04
CA TYR A 356 -27.38 -4.11 13.09
C TYR A 356 -27.39 -2.59 12.99
N LYS A 357 -28.41 -1.97 13.57
CA LYS A 357 -28.58 -0.52 13.56
C LYS A 357 -27.42 0.20 14.26
N PRO A 358 -27.18 1.46 13.93
CA PRO A 358 -26.24 2.28 14.68
C PRO A 358 -26.52 2.22 16.18
N ILE A 359 -25.46 2.10 16.97
CA ILE A 359 -25.52 2.04 18.43
C ILE A 359 -24.86 3.30 19.01
N ALA A 360 -25.24 3.65 20.24
CA ALA A 360 -24.59 4.73 20.96
C ALA A 360 -23.09 4.38 21.15
N ASN A 361 -22.23 5.35 20.83
CA ASN A 361 -20.79 5.17 21.01
C ASN A 361 -20.46 5.32 22.50
N PRO A 362 -19.95 4.27 23.17
CA PRO A 362 -19.58 4.32 24.57
C PRO A 362 -18.42 5.30 24.87
N TYR A 363 -17.68 5.69 23.83
CA TYR A 363 -16.55 6.61 23.93
C TYR A 363 -16.92 8.04 23.54
N TYR A 364 -18.19 8.30 23.25
CA TYR A 364 -18.64 9.63 22.91
C TYR A 364 -18.49 10.56 24.12
N ASP A 365 -17.74 11.62 23.93
CA ASP A 365 -17.61 12.70 24.89
C ASP A 365 -18.29 13.96 24.34
N PRO A 366 -19.44 14.35 24.91
CA PRO A 366 -20.15 15.54 24.44
C PRO A 366 -19.39 16.85 24.73
N THR A 367 -18.34 16.80 25.55
CA THR A 367 -17.50 17.96 25.85
C THR A 367 -16.26 18.07 24.95
N CYS A 368 -16.05 17.11 24.07
CA CYS A 368 -14.93 17.10 23.13
C CYS A 368 -15.10 18.22 22.11
N ASP A 369 -14.11 19.12 22.05
CA ASP A 369 -14.05 20.19 21.06
C ASP A 369 -13.09 19.81 19.93
N ALA A 370 -13.63 19.54 18.76
CA ALA A 370 -12.85 19.17 17.56
C ALA A 370 -11.91 20.29 17.07
N ASN A 371 -12.04 21.52 17.57
CA ASN A 371 -11.10 22.60 17.27
C ASN A 371 -9.86 22.57 18.17
N VAL A 372 -9.94 21.87 19.28
CA VAL A 372 -8.89 21.80 20.31
C VAL A 372 -8.27 20.41 20.40
N GLN A 373 -9.08 19.38 20.14
CA GLN A 373 -8.68 17.99 20.25
C GLN A 373 -8.46 17.38 18.86
N PRO A 374 -7.46 16.52 18.69
CA PRO A 374 -7.12 15.96 17.37
C PRO A 374 -8.25 15.09 16.78
N PHE A 375 -9.10 14.54 17.62
CA PHE A 375 -10.23 13.71 17.22
C PHE A 375 -11.30 13.69 18.31
N CYS A 376 -12.55 13.82 17.90
CA CYS A 376 -13.72 13.61 18.75
C CYS A 376 -14.52 12.42 18.24
N GLU A 377 -14.82 11.49 19.12
CA GLU A 377 -15.65 10.34 18.79
C GLU A 377 -17.07 10.78 18.40
N PRO A 378 -17.65 10.20 17.34
CA PRO A 378 -19.05 10.48 16.99
C PRO A 378 -20.00 9.92 18.04
N ALA A 379 -21.17 10.53 18.17
CA ALA A 379 -22.18 10.11 19.15
C ALA A 379 -22.72 8.68 18.89
N GLN A 380 -22.66 8.24 17.66
CA GLN A 380 -23.13 6.91 17.28
C GLN A 380 -22.05 6.19 16.46
N ILE A 381 -21.92 4.91 16.73
CA ILE A 381 -21.11 4.00 15.92
C ILE A 381 -22.00 3.45 14.80
N PRO A 382 -21.57 3.47 13.54
CA PRO A 382 -22.29 2.87 12.43
C PRO A 382 -22.61 1.39 12.70
N SER A 383 -23.63 0.88 12.05
CA SER A 383 -23.99 -0.53 12.18
C SER A 383 -22.86 -1.43 11.71
N THR A 384 -22.69 -2.54 12.41
CA THR A 384 -21.78 -3.60 11.98
C THR A 384 -22.34 -4.30 10.75
N PRO A 385 -21.57 -4.55 9.70
CA PRO A 385 -21.99 -5.36 8.57
C PRO A 385 -22.43 -6.75 9.02
N ASN A 386 -23.34 -7.35 8.27
CA ASN A 386 -23.90 -8.66 8.56
C ASN A 386 -22.81 -9.75 8.59
N VAL A 387 -21.77 -9.57 7.78
CA VAL A 387 -20.50 -10.26 7.90
C VAL A 387 -19.43 -9.22 8.15
N SER A 388 -18.84 -9.32 9.31
CA SER A 388 -17.66 -8.56 9.65
C SER A 388 -16.49 -9.10 8.85
N VAL A 389 -15.96 -8.33 7.93
CA VAL A 389 -14.70 -8.61 7.25
C VAL A 389 -13.57 -7.93 8.00
N GLY A 390 -12.38 -8.48 7.98
CA GLY A 390 -11.22 -7.98 8.69
C GLY A 390 -10.90 -6.51 8.41
N MET A 391 -9.79 -6.01 8.92
CA MET A 391 -9.33 -4.62 8.69
C MET A 391 -8.95 -4.40 7.21
N GLU A 392 -9.73 -4.94 6.31
CA GLU A 392 -9.49 -4.88 4.88
C GLU A 392 -10.02 -3.57 4.32
N ALA A 393 -9.26 -2.97 3.44
CA ALA A 393 -9.62 -1.76 2.75
C ALA A 393 -9.67 -2.02 1.25
N PHE A 394 -10.83 -2.40 0.76
CA PHE A 394 -11.06 -2.57 -0.67
C PHE A 394 -11.24 -1.21 -1.33
N HIS A 395 -10.23 -0.75 -2.05
CA HIS A 395 -10.26 0.53 -2.73
C HIS A 395 -10.97 0.42 -4.08
N ASP A 396 -11.55 1.52 -4.56
CA ASP A 396 -12.47 1.53 -5.69
C ASP A 396 -11.81 1.77 -7.05
N THR A 397 -10.57 2.26 -7.06
CA THR A 397 -9.89 2.67 -8.28
C THR A 397 -8.67 1.78 -8.54
N PRO A 398 -8.71 0.87 -9.53
CA PRO A 398 -7.54 0.12 -9.93
C PRO A 398 -6.49 1.03 -10.56
N ILE A 399 -5.26 0.84 -10.14
CA ILE A 399 -4.08 1.57 -10.62
C ILE A 399 -3.12 0.55 -11.22
N VAL A 400 -2.66 0.79 -12.44
CA VAL A 400 -1.62 -0.03 -13.06
C VAL A 400 -0.42 0.85 -13.41
N ASN A 401 0.73 0.54 -12.87
CA ASN A 401 1.96 1.31 -13.05
C ASN A 401 1.76 2.82 -12.82
N GLY A 402 1.00 3.19 -11.79
CA GLY A 402 0.73 4.58 -11.45
C GLY A 402 -0.31 5.29 -12.33
N THR A 403 -1.11 4.56 -13.10
CA THR A 403 -2.19 5.14 -13.92
C THR A 403 -3.52 4.47 -13.58
N ALA A 404 -4.53 5.29 -13.26
CA ALA A 404 -5.89 4.83 -13.02
C ALA A 404 -6.56 4.43 -14.34
N TYR A 405 -7.16 3.24 -14.38
CA TYR A 405 -7.83 2.70 -15.56
C TYR A 405 -7.01 2.90 -16.84
N PRO A 406 -5.77 2.40 -16.91
CA PRO A 406 -4.89 2.66 -18.01
C PRO A 406 -5.38 2.02 -19.31
N LYS A 407 -5.02 2.63 -20.42
CA LYS A 407 -5.17 2.04 -21.76
C LYS A 407 -3.85 2.12 -22.51
N THR A 408 -3.61 1.13 -23.36
CA THR A 408 -2.46 1.14 -24.28
C THR A 408 -2.89 0.64 -25.65
N THR A 409 -2.19 1.07 -26.68
CA THR A 409 -2.36 0.56 -28.03
C THR A 409 -1.30 -0.51 -28.28
N VAL A 410 -1.72 -1.64 -28.78
CA VAL A 410 -0.86 -2.79 -29.09
C VAL A 410 -1.04 -3.23 -30.53
N ASP A 411 0.01 -3.75 -31.16
CA ASP A 411 -0.07 -4.40 -32.47
C ASP A 411 -0.64 -5.83 -32.33
N PRO A 412 -1.18 -6.43 -33.39
CA PRO A 412 -1.69 -7.81 -33.37
C PRO A 412 -0.54 -8.83 -33.36
N LYS A 413 0.11 -9.01 -32.22
CA LYS A 413 1.23 -9.93 -32.00
C LYS A 413 1.21 -10.49 -30.58
N ALA A 414 2.07 -11.44 -30.29
CA ALA A 414 2.22 -11.99 -28.95
C ALA A 414 3.00 -11.02 -28.04
N TYR A 415 2.55 -10.88 -26.81
CA TYR A 415 3.16 -10.05 -25.75
C TYR A 415 3.43 -10.88 -24.52
N ARG A 416 4.53 -10.58 -23.84
CA ARG A 416 4.81 -11.12 -22.52
C ARG A 416 4.48 -10.09 -21.45
N PHE A 417 3.55 -10.42 -20.58
CA PHE A 417 3.25 -9.64 -19.39
C PHE A 417 3.82 -10.29 -18.14
N ARG A 418 4.30 -9.47 -17.23
CA ARG A 418 4.61 -9.81 -15.85
C ARG A 418 3.63 -9.08 -14.97
N ILE A 419 2.72 -9.79 -14.37
CA ILE A 419 1.63 -9.21 -13.59
C ILE A 419 1.95 -9.41 -12.11
N LEU A 420 2.01 -8.32 -11.36
CA LEU A 420 2.17 -8.31 -9.92
C LEU A 420 0.89 -7.74 -9.31
N ASN A 421 0.24 -8.52 -8.44
CA ASN A 421 -0.81 -8.00 -7.59
C ASN A 421 -0.16 -7.36 -6.35
N ALA A 422 -0.25 -6.05 -6.26
CA ALA A 422 0.20 -5.25 -5.13
C ALA A 422 -0.97 -4.43 -4.55
N ALA A 423 -2.21 -4.88 -4.75
CA ALA A 423 -3.39 -4.32 -4.11
C ALA A 423 -3.34 -4.57 -2.60
N ASP A 424 -4.00 -3.70 -1.83
CA ASP A 424 -4.01 -3.81 -0.36
C ASP A 424 -4.63 -5.16 0.09
N ASP A 425 -5.84 -5.47 -0.40
CA ASP A 425 -6.60 -6.63 0.10
C ASP A 425 -7.29 -7.43 -1.02
N ARG A 426 -7.05 -7.08 -2.29
CA ARG A 426 -7.76 -7.69 -3.41
C ARG A 426 -7.02 -8.83 -4.06
N PHE A 427 -7.78 -9.84 -4.46
CA PHE A 427 -7.43 -10.70 -5.58
C PHE A 427 -7.94 -10.09 -6.89
N TRP A 428 -7.23 -10.33 -7.99
CA TRP A 428 -7.63 -9.91 -9.31
C TRP A 428 -7.90 -11.11 -10.21
N ASN A 429 -9.10 -11.17 -10.79
CA ASN A 429 -9.39 -12.08 -11.89
C ASN A 429 -9.29 -11.29 -13.20
N LEU A 430 -8.28 -11.59 -13.99
CA LEU A 430 -7.98 -10.89 -15.22
C LEU A 430 -8.37 -11.74 -16.42
N SER A 431 -9.33 -11.28 -17.18
CA SER A 431 -9.81 -11.92 -18.42
C SER A 431 -9.91 -10.92 -19.55
N TRP A 432 -9.69 -11.39 -20.77
CA TRP A 432 -9.86 -10.57 -21.97
C TRP A 432 -11.29 -10.63 -22.47
N PHE A 433 -11.83 -9.46 -22.78
CA PHE A 433 -13.11 -9.30 -23.47
C PHE A 433 -12.99 -8.27 -24.58
N VAL A 434 -13.79 -8.41 -25.63
CA VAL A 434 -13.90 -7.38 -26.66
C VAL A 434 -14.66 -6.20 -26.08
N ALA A 435 -14.17 -4.98 -26.29
CA ALA A 435 -14.84 -3.79 -25.81
C ALA A 435 -16.22 -3.61 -26.48
N ASP A 436 -17.17 -3.05 -25.75
CA ASP A 436 -18.51 -2.73 -26.26
C ASP A 436 -18.41 -1.69 -27.40
N PRO A 437 -18.79 -2.03 -28.61
CA PRO A 437 -18.73 -1.11 -29.76
C PRO A 437 -19.76 0.02 -29.68
N THR A 438 -20.74 -0.08 -28.78
CA THR A 438 -21.84 0.90 -28.68
C THR A 438 -21.51 2.09 -27.78
N THR A 439 -20.52 1.97 -26.91
CA THR A 439 -20.13 3.05 -25.98
C THR A 439 -19.39 4.19 -26.66
N GLY A 440 -18.81 3.98 -27.81
CA GLY A 440 -17.97 4.95 -28.53
C GLY A 440 -16.59 5.16 -27.92
N THR A 441 -16.32 4.65 -26.73
CA THR A 441 -15.03 4.73 -26.04
C THR A 441 -14.09 3.59 -26.40
N MET A 442 -14.66 2.44 -26.79
CA MET A 442 -13.96 1.18 -27.08
C MET A 442 -13.03 0.72 -25.94
N THR A 443 -13.41 1.04 -24.70
CA THR A 443 -12.61 0.72 -23.50
C THR A 443 -13.42 0.00 -22.43
N GLU A 444 -14.73 -0.13 -22.62
CA GLU A 444 -15.65 -0.70 -21.64
C GLU A 444 -16.17 -2.05 -22.12
N VAL A 445 -16.49 -2.90 -21.18
CA VAL A 445 -17.12 -4.20 -21.43
C VAL A 445 -18.61 -4.05 -21.15
N ALA A 446 -19.44 -4.51 -22.08
CA ALA A 446 -20.90 -4.48 -21.92
C ALA A 446 -21.33 -5.41 -20.80
N LEU A 447 -22.16 -4.90 -19.90
CA LEU A 447 -22.85 -5.70 -18.89
C LEU A 447 -24.30 -5.93 -19.31
N LYS A 448 -24.90 -7.03 -18.87
CA LYS A 448 -26.31 -7.32 -19.13
C LYS A 448 -27.21 -6.29 -18.50
N LYS A 449 -27.91 -5.50 -19.30
CA LYS A 449 -28.73 -4.36 -18.85
C LYS A 449 -29.80 -4.74 -17.81
N SER A 450 -30.40 -5.92 -17.94
CA SER A 450 -31.39 -6.40 -16.96
C SER A 450 -30.77 -6.63 -15.58
N GLU A 451 -29.55 -7.16 -15.53
CA GLU A 451 -28.81 -7.39 -14.28
C GLU A 451 -28.33 -6.06 -13.69
N VAL A 452 -27.87 -5.13 -14.53
CA VAL A 452 -27.52 -3.76 -14.08
C VAL A 452 -28.74 -3.06 -13.46
N THR A 453 -29.91 -3.18 -14.08
CA THR A 453 -31.15 -2.59 -13.55
C THR A 453 -31.55 -3.26 -12.23
N ALA A 454 -31.45 -4.56 -12.14
CA ALA A 454 -31.74 -5.30 -10.91
C ALA A 454 -30.78 -4.92 -9.78
N ALA A 455 -29.50 -4.77 -10.07
CA ALA A 455 -28.47 -4.35 -9.10
C ALA A 455 -28.71 -2.94 -8.50
N GLN A 456 -29.45 -2.07 -9.19
CA GLN A 456 -29.81 -0.75 -8.68
C GLN A 456 -30.79 -0.81 -7.49
N SER A 457 -31.57 -1.88 -7.41
CA SER A 457 -32.58 -2.08 -6.36
C SER A 457 -32.25 -3.24 -5.42
N ASP A 458 -31.38 -4.15 -5.86
CA ASP A 458 -30.97 -5.31 -5.09
C ASP A 458 -29.42 -5.45 -5.14
N PRO A 459 -28.74 -5.10 -4.04
CA PRO A 459 -27.27 -5.16 -3.98
C PRO A 459 -26.71 -6.58 -4.07
N VAL A 460 -27.55 -7.60 -3.98
CA VAL A 460 -27.16 -9.01 -4.15
C VAL A 460 -26.93 -9.36 -5.62
N VAL A 461 -27.53 -8.60 -6.54
CA VAL A 461 -27.37 -8.83 -7.98
C VAL A 461 -26.06 -8.25 -8.47
N GLN A 462 -25.18 -9.10 -8.97
CA GLN A 462 -23.94 -8.68 -9.64
C GLN A 462 -24.10 -8.81 -11.15
N PRO A 463 -23.97 -7.70 -11.88
CA PRO A 463 -24.07 -7.72 -13.34
C PRO A 463 -22.95 -8.55 -13.95
N THR A 464 -23.29 -9.44 -14.86
CA THR A 464 -22.35 -10.24 -15.65
C THR A 464 -22.13 -9.65 -17.04
N VAL A 465 -21.06 -10.07 -17.71
CA VAL A 465 -20.74 -9.60 -19.06
C VAL A 465 -21.79 -10.04 -20.08
N ASP A 466 -22.25 -9.09 -20.90
CA ASP A 466 -23.06 -9.39 -22.07
C ASP A 466 -22.16 -9.88 -23.21
N GLN A 467 -22.00 -11.18 -23.31
CA GLN A 467 -21.10 -11.78 -24.29
C GLN A 467 -21.60 -11.63 -25.76
N THR A 468 -22.79 -11.10 -25.98
CA THR A 468 -23.27 -10.78 -27.35
C THR A 468 -22.66 -9.48 -27.86
N LEU A 469 -22.39 -8.52 -26.94
CA LEU A 469 -21.74 -7.24 -27.24
C LEU A 469 -20.25 -7.26 -26.93
N SER A 470 -19.87 -7.97 -25.91
CA SER A 470 -18.49 -8.10 -25.45
C SER A 470 -18.10 -9.59 -25.34
N PRO A 471 -17.87 -10.27 -26.44
CA PRO A 471 -17.42 -11.66 -26.44
C PRO A 471 -16.06 -11.80 -25.75
N LYS A 472 -15.79 -13.02 -25.28
CA LYS A 472 -14.49 -13.36 -24.70
C LYS A 472 -13.36 -13.12 -25.72
N GLY A 473 -12.29 -12.55 -25.23
CA GLY A 473 -11.05 -12.33 -25.98
C GLY A 473 -10.13 -13.56 -25.99
N PRO A 474 -8.86 -13.38 -26.35
CA PRO A 474 -7.90 -14.48 -26.37
C PRO A 474 -7.63 -15.04 -24.99
N ASP A 475 -7.24 -16.30 -24.94
CA ASP A 475 -6.79 -16.95 -23.71
C ASP A 475 -5.41 -16.43 -23.26
N TRP A 476 -5.16 -16.52 -21.97
CA TRP A 476 -3.81 -16.37 -21.44
C TRP A 476 -3.00 -17.64 -21.63
N VAL A 477 -1.73 -17.50 -21.96
CA VAL A 477 -0.75 -18.58 -21.85
C VAL A 477 0.14 -18.27 -20.66
N GLN A 478 -0.15 -18.88 -19.54
CA GLN A 478 0.62 -18.69 -18.32
C GLN A 478 1.91 -19.51 -18.40
N ILE A 479 3.05 -18.85 -18.27
CA ILE A 479 4.38 -19.46 -18.35
C ILE A 479 5.13 -19.42 -17.03
N GLY A 480 4.62 -18.73 -16.03
CA GLY A 480 5.26 -18.59 -14.71
C GLY A 480 4.31 -18.12 -13.62
N THR A 481 4.80 -18.18 -12.40
CA THR A 481 4.17 -17.70 -11.18
C THR A 481 5.18 -16.88 -10.37
N ASP A 482 4.84 -16.53 -9.13
CA ASP A 482 5.75 -15.96 -8.13
C ASP A 482 6.98 -16.87 -7.85
N SER A 483 6.84 -18.16 -8.07
CA SER A 483 7.90 -19.15 -7.83
C SER A 483 8.83 -19.37 -9.03
N GLY A 484 8.59 -18.70 -10.16
CA GLY A 484 9.39 -18.80 -11.39
C GLY A 484 8.63 -19.43 -12.55
N PHE A 485 9.34 -19.95 -13.53
CA PHE A 485 8.74 -20.59 -14.71
C PHE A 485 8.03 -21.89 -14.34
N LEU A 486 6.86 -22.10 -14.95
CA LEU A 486 6.15 -23.37 -14.89
C LEU A 486 6.91 -24.46 -15.66
N PRO A 487 6.85 -25.72 -15.24
CA PRO A 487 7.40 -26.85 -16.00
C PRO A 487 6.81 -26.97 -17.41
N THR A 488 5.53 -26.59 -17.54
CA THR A 488 4.79 -26.60 -18.81
C THR A 488 3.84 -25.40 -18.83
N PRO A 489 3.72 -24.67 -19.94
CA PRO A 489 2.76 -23.59 -20.06
C PRO A 489 1.31 -24.07 -19.84
N ALA A 490 0.50 -23.25 -19.21
CA ALA A 490 -0.92 -23.49 -19.00
C ALA A 490 -1.75 -22.50 -19.81
N VAL A 491 -2.78 -23.00 -20.52
CA VAL A 491 -3.77 -22.14 -21.19
C VAL A 491 -4.87 -21.81 -20.17
N VAL A 492 -5.09 -20.52 -19.94
CA VAL A 492 -6.11 -20.01 -19.03
C VAL A 492 -7.14 -19.24 -19.85
N PRO A 493 -8.31 -19.84 -20.11
CA PRO A 493 -9.36 -19.18 -20.89
C PRO A 493 -9.99 -18.04 -20.09
N ALA A 494 -10.60 -17.08 -20.80
CA ALA A 494 -11.41 -16.05 -20.18
C ALA A 494 -12.60 -16.70 -19.44
N GLN A 495 -12.77 -16.34 -18.17
CA GLN A 495 -13.76 -16.92 -17.30
C GLN A 495 -14.84 -15.90 -16.91
N ASP A 496 -16.07 -16.35 -16.83
CA ASP A 496 -17.12 -15.60 -16.17
C ASP A 496 -16.97 -15.82 -14.65
N VAL A 497 -16.93 -14.74 -13.91
CA VAL A 497 -16.89 -14.80 -12.46
C VAL A 497 -18.29 -14.49 -11.93
N THR A 498 -18.83 -15.41 -11.17
CA THR A 498 -20.05 -15.21 -10.41
C THR A 498 -19.67 -14.91 -8.96
N TYR A 499 -20.06 -13.75 -8.46
CA TYR A 499 -19.84 -13.38 -7.08
C TYR A 499 -21.00 -13.88 -6.21
N ILE A 500 -20.69 -14.41 -5.05
CA ILE A 500 -21.68 -14.58 -3.98
C ILE A 500 -21.70 -13.26 -3.21
N THR A 501 -22.79 -12.53 -3.35
CA THR A 501 -22.95 -11.21 -2.70
C THR A 501 -23.80 -11.26 -1.45
N ASP A 502 -24.45 -12.39 -1.22
CA ASP A 502 -25.20 -12.62 0.01
C ASP A 502 -24.25 -13.21 1.07
N PRO A 503 -23.79 -12.41 2.03
CA PRO A 503 -22.87 -12.87 3.06
C PRO A 503 -23.51 -13.90 3.99
N THR A 504 -24.83 -14.01 4.03
CA THR A 504 -25.51 -15.05 4.81
C THR A 504 -25.36 -16.44 4.21
N ARG A 505 -24.94 -16.53 2.95
CA ARG A 505 -24.62 -17.77 2.26
C ARG A 505 -23.15 -18.18 2.40
N PHE A 506 -22.36 -17.36 3.03
CA PHE A 506 -20.95 -17.64 3.23
C PHE A 506 -20.82 -18.70 4.34
N ASP A 507 -20.50 -19.91 3.95
CA ASP A 507 -20.27 -21.03 4.83
C ASP A 507 -18.83 -21.50 4.68
N PHE A 508 -17.98 -21.07 5.58
CA PHE A 508 -16.55 -21.41 5.57
C PHE A 508 -16.27 -22.91 5.69
N GLY A 509 -17.24 -23.68 6.10
CA GLY A 509 -17.15 -25.14 6.19
C GLY A 509 -17.54 -25.87 4.90
N ASN A 510 -18.06 -25.17 3.88
CA ASN A 510 -18.58 -25.78 2.66
C ASN A 510 -17.93 -25.15 1.42
N ALA A 511 -16.97 -25.86 0.85
CA ALA A 511 -16.22 -25.41 -0.33
C ALA A 511 -17.11 -25.09 -1.55
N ASP A 512 -18.27 -25.74 -1.69
CA ASP A 512 -19.18 -25.53 -2.81
C ASP A 512 -19.93 -24.19 -2.73
N LYS A 513 -19.90 -23.54 -1.57
CA LYS A 513 -20.54 -22.24 -1.35
C LYS A 513 -19.55 -21.09 -1.27
N HIS A 514 -18.28 -21.38 -1.38
CA HIS A 514 -17.26 -20.34 -1.43
C HIS A 514 -17.30 -19.70 -2.80
N ALA A 515 -17.61 -18.41 -2.84
CA ALA A 515 -17.31 -17.62 -4.01
C ALA A 515 -15.80 -17.66 -4.20
N LEU A 516 -15.36 -17.99 -5.37
CA LEU A 516 -14.03 -17.64 -5.80
C LEU A 516 -14.04 -16.10 -5.93
N LEU A 517 -13.43 -15.46 -4.95
CA LEU A 517 -13.12 -14.04 -5.01
C LEU A 517 -12.02 -13.82 -6.04
#